data_23d605f296c3d62e05be52905f61d2ae
#
_entry.id   23d605f296c3d62e05be52905f61d2ae
#
_cell.length_a   1.000
_cell.length_b   1.000
_cell.length_c   1.000
_cell.angle_alpha   90.00
_cell.angle_beta   90.00
_cell.angle_gamma   90.00
#
_symmetry.space_group_name_H-M   'P 1'
#
loop_
_entity.id
_entity.type
_entity.pdbx_description
1 polymer ?
#
loop_
_entity_poly.entity_id
_entity_poly.type
_entity_poly.pdbx_seq_one_letter_code
_entity_poly.pdbx_strand_id
1 'polypeptide(L)'
;YSEFYEFTKRSWNNIEYGINTGNFSTNIGAFISKGLFNNKHFNLGFGSGIFMIDRINFVPIYLKNFYDIYPLNRQSTFRLFAENKIGFSFGEDFGTEDYISTNGGFFWSPSIGIKKSSGKKHISLKLGYLLQGYSSEHNNWSWWSGPIDIFPGQNITNDTIRRDGYFNRMTISLSVLF
;
A
#
# COMPACT_ATOMS: atom_id res chain seq x y z
N TYR A 1 3.88 17.47 -36.86
CA TYR A 1 4.98 16.86 -36.12
C TYR A 1 4.40 15.73 -35.29
N SER A 2 4.41 14.50 -35.83
CA SER A 2 4.08 13.28 -35.11
C SER A 2 5.37 12.82 -34.43
N GLU A 3 5.59 13.20 -33.16
CA GLU A 3 6.52 12.46 -32.33
C GLU A 3 5.86 11.10 -32.06
N PHE A 4 6.26 10.11 -32.84
CA PHE A 4 5.99 8.71 -32.54
C PHE A 4 6.58 8.43 -31.16
N TYR A 5 5.72 8.11 -30.20
CA TYR A 5 6.12 7.64 -28.88
C TYR A 5 6.84 6.31 -29.08
N GLU A 6 8.15 6.32 -29.06
CA GLU A 6 8.92 5.09 -28.95
C GLU A 6 8.61 4.48 -27.58
N PHE A 7 7.76 3.46 -27.58
CA PHE A 7 7.57 2.58 -26.45
C PHE A 7 8.85 1.77 -26.25
N THR A 8 9.79 2.32 -25.52
CA THR A 8 10.95 1.55 -25.11
C THR A 8 10.48 0.53 -24.05
N LYS A 9 10.47 -0.72 -24.45
CA LYS A 9 10.18 -1.92 -23.64
C LYS A 9 11.29 -2.13 -22.60
N ARG A 10 11.53 -1.16 -21.73
CA ARG A 10 12.45 -1.30 -20.60
C ARG A 10 11.66 -1.75 -19.39
N SER A 11 11.78 -3.03 -19.05
CA SER A 11 11.30 -3.52 -17.75
C SER A 11 12.11 -2.82 -16.65
N TRP A 12 11.44 -2.44 -15.60
CA TRP A 12 12.05 -1.90 -14.37
C TRP A 12 11.63 -2.75 -13.19
N ASN A 13 12.49 -2.82 -12.18
CA ASN A 13 12.16 -3.42 -10.90
C ASN A 13 12.24 -2.35 -9.83
N ASN A 14 11.42 -2.48 -8.80
CA ASN A 14 11.42 -1.56 -7.67
C ASN A 14 11.30 -2.33 -6.37
N ILE A 15 12.16 -1.97 -5.41
CA ILE A 15 12.09 -2.41 -4.03
C ILE A 15 11.80 -1.17 -3.18
N GLU A 16 10.85 -1.28 -2.29
CA GLU A 16 10.38 -0.19 -1.46
C GLU A 16 10.24 -0.65 -0.01
N TYR A 17 10.71 0.19 0.90
CA TYR A 17 10.48 0.06 2.34
C TYR A 17 9.74 1.28 2.83
N GLY A 18 8.70 1.07 3.62
CA GLY A 18 7.85 2.14 4.12
C GLY A 18 7.53 2.00 5.60
N ILE A 19 7.24 3.15 6.19
CA ILE A 19 6.66 3.26 7.53
C ILE A 19 5.25 3.76 7.35
N ASN A 20 4.30 3.06 7.96
CA ASN A 20 2.89 3.42 7.97
C ASN A 20 2.53 3.86 9.38
N THR A 21 2.03 5.07 9.54
CA THR A 21 1.65 5.62 10.85
C THR A 21 0.19 6.04 10.87
N GLY A 22 -0.47 5.82 11.97
CA GLY A 22 -1.87 6.20 12.22
C GLY A 22 -2.11 6.47 13.70
N ASN A 23 -3.35 6.58 14.11
CA ASN A 23 -3.73 7.10 15.42
C ASN A 23 -3.11 6.36 16.62
N PHE A 24 -2.80 5.06 16.50
CA PHE A 24 -2.38 4.24 17.64
C PHE A 24 -1.12 3.40 17.40
N SER A 25 -0.66 3.28 16.15
CA SER A 25 0.48 2.43 15.83
C SER A 25 1.32 2.95 14.67
N THR A 26 2.59 2.60 14.71
CA THR A 26 3.53 2.81 13.59
C THR A 26 4.06 1.44 13.19
N ASN A 27 3.93 1.13 11.93
CA ASN A 27 4.25 -0.18 11.38
C ASN A 27 5.16 -0.03 10.15
N ILE A 28 5.86 -1.09 9.82
CA ILE A 28 6.74 -1.16 8.67
C ILE A 28 6.13 -2.00 7.57
N GLY A 29 6.53 -1.73 6.33
CA GLY A 29 6.15 -2.52 5.17
C GLY A 29 7.27 -2.59 4.14
N ALA A 30 7.28 -3.66 3.38
CA ALA A 30 8.18 -3.88 2.28
C ALA A 30 7.38 -4.26 1.04
N PHE A 31 7.75 -3.70 -0.12
CA PHE A 31 7.04 -3.90 -1.37
C PHE A 31 8.02 -4.14 -2.50
N ILE A 32 7.65 -5.01 -3.42
CA ILE A 32 8.38 -5.25 -4.67
C ILE A 32 7.43 -5.02 -5.84
N SER A 33 7.94 -4.46 -6.93
CA SER A 33 7.14 -4.30 -8.14
C SER A 33 7.98 -4.39 -9.39
N LYS A 34 7.35 -4.82 -10.48
CA LYS A 34 7.93 -4.97 -11.80
C LYS A 34 7.14 -4.18 -12.82
N GLY A 35 7.84 -3.43 -13.67
CA GLY A 35 7.26 -2.65 -14.73
C GLY A 35 6.83 -3.49 -15.93
N LEU A 36 5.66 -3.15 -16.47
CA LEU A 36 5.13 -3.68 -17.71
C LEU A 36 5.32 -2.69 -18.87
N PHE A 37 5.12 -1.41 -18.54
CA PHE A 37 5.25 -0.30 -19.50
C PHE A 37 6.14 0.78 -18.90
N ASN A 38 6.96 1.36 -19.75
CA ASN A 38 7.81 2.49 -19.41
C ASN A 38 7.72 3.51 -20.55
N ASN A 39 7.08 4.63 -20.29
CA ASN A 39 7.09 5.81 -21.14
C ASN A 39 7.84 6.94 -20.42
N LYS A 40 8.23 7.99 -21.14
CA LYS A 40 8.98 9.14 -20.59
C LYS A 40 8.35 9.77 -19.35
N HIS A 41 7.02 9.75 -19.26
CA HIS A 41 6.26 10.38 -18.17
C HIS A 41 5.40 9.42 -17.37
N PHE A 42 5.01 8.31 -17.94
CA PHE A 42 4.08 7.36 -17.34
C PHE A 42 4.65 5.95 -17.31
N ASN A 43 4.55 5.31 -16.18
CA ASN A 43 5.04 3.96 -15.97
C ASN A 43 3.97 3.12 -15.28
N LEU A 44 3.76 1.93 -15.80
CA LEU A 44 2.80 0.97 -15.28
C LEU A 44 3.50 -0.33 -14.92
N GLY A 45 3.12 -0.92 -13.82
CA GLY A 45 3.64 -2.20 -13.36
C GLY A 45 2.69 -2.89 -12.40
N PHE A 46 3.11 -4.03 -11.91
CA PHE A 46 2.41 -4.77 -10.87
C PHE A 46 3.38 -5.10 -9.73
N GLY A 47 2.85 -5.37 -8.58
CA GLY A 47 3.67 -5.70 -7.42
C GLY A 47 2.91 -6.39 -6.33
N SER A 48 3.68 -6.77 -5.33
CA SER A 48 3.21 -7.34 -4.08
C SER A 48 4.08 -6.82 -2.94
N GLY A 49 3.71 -7.13 -1.72
CA GLY A 49 4.47 -6.71 -0.55
C GLY A 49 3.97 -7.39 0.70
N ILE A 50 4.50 -6.93 1.80
CA ILE A 50 4.02 -7.29 3.14
C ILE A 50 4.06 -6.05 4.01
N PHE A 51 3.03 -5.81 4.78
CA PHE A 51 3.00 -4.80 5.81
C PHE A 51 2.09 -5.22 6.96
N MET A 52 2.35 -4.67 8.13
CA MET A 52 1.58 -4.97 9.32
C MET A 52 0.76 -3.72 9.72
N ILE A 53 -0.47 -3.92 10.17
CA ILE A 53 -1.28 -2.92 10.85
C ILE A 53 -1.95 -3.61 12.04
N ASP A 54 -1.71 -3.09 13.25
CA ASP A 54 -2.38 -3.52 14.48
C ASP A 54 -2.39 -5.06 14.69
N ARG A 55 -1.24 -5.71 14.46
CA ARG A 55 -0.97 -7.16 14.53
C ARG A 55 -1.49 -7.99 13.35
N ILE A 56 -2.21 -7.39 12.41
CA ILE A 56 -2.63 -8.08 11.18
C ILE A 56 -1.56 -7.88 10.13
N ASN A 57 -1.07 -8.97 9.55
CA ASN A 57 -0.21 -8.94 8.39
C ASN A 57 -1.03 -8.91 7.11
N PHE A 58 -0.71 -7.97 6.23
CA PHE A 58 -1.34 -7.82 4.93
C PHE A 58 -0.36 -8.11 3.81
N VAL A 59 -0.80 -8.91 2.85
CA VAL A 59 -0.07 -9.20 1.62
C VAL A 59 -0.85 -8.65 0.44
N PRO A 60 -0.57 -7.43 -0.03
CA PRO A 60 -1.25 -6.83 -1.16
C PRO A 60 -0.73 -7.38 -2.49
N ILE A 61 -1.63 -7.49 -3.45
CA ILE A 61 -1.33 -7.62 -4.89
C ILE A 61 -1.91 -6.38 -5.55
N TYR A 62 -1.09 -5.62 -6.27
CA TYR A 62 -1.49 -4.31 -6.78
C TYR A 62 -0.95 -3.99 -8.15
N LEU A 63 -1.68 -3.15 -8.87
CA LEU A 63 -1.18 -2.38 -9.99
C LEU A 63 -0.52 -1.12 -9.45
N LYS A 64 0.63 -0.80 -10.01
CA LYS A 64 1.41 0.39 -9.69
C LYS A 64 1.53 1.25 -10.91
N ASN A 65 1.17 2.51 -10.79
CA ASN A 65 1.52 3.51 -11.78
C ASN A 65 2.30 4.65 -11.13
N PHE A 66 3.22 5.24 -11.86
CA PHE A 66 3.85 6.48 -11.45
C PHE A 66 4.03 7.41 -12.64
N TYR A 67 3.90 8.69 -12.36
CA TYR A 67 3.94 9.77 -13.32
C TYR A 67 4.98 10.81 -12.91
N ASP A 68 5.93 11.10 -13.79
CA ASP A 68 6.93 12.15 -13.59
C ASP A 68 6.31 13.51 -13.87
N ILE A 69 6.12 14.33 -12.83
CA ILE A 69 5.41 15.60 -12.91
C ILE A 69 6.33 16.67 -13.53
N TYR A 70 7.54 16.82 -12.98
CA TYR A 70 8.48 17.85 -13.46
C TYR A 70 9.92 17.59 -13.01
N PRO A 71 10.94 17.96 -13.79
CA PRO A 71 12.27 18.15 -13.27
C PRO A 71 12.27 19.40 -12.39
N LEU A 72 12.79 19.31 -11.17
CA LEU A 72 12.87 20.44 -10.23
C LEU A 72 13.73 21.62 -10.80
N ASN A 73 14.61 21.32 -11.73
CA ASN A 73 15.35 22.30 -12.54
C ASN A 73 15.86 21.59 -13.81
N ARG A 74 16.07 22.31 -14.92
CA ARG A 74 16.54 21.75 -16.20
C ARG A 74 17.88 20.99 -16.08
N GLN A 75 18.72 21.33 -15.11
CA GLN A 75 20.00 20.67 -14.81
C GLN A 75 19.92 19.69 -13.63
N SER A 76 18.78 19.57 -12.97
CA SER A 76 18.65 18.77 -11.76
C SER A 76 18.47 17.27 -12.08
N THR A 77 19.22 16.45 -11.35
CA THR A 77 19.02 15.00 -11.31
C THR A 77 17.79 14.59 -10.49
N PHE A 78 17.17 15.56 -9.81
CA PHE A 78 15.96 15.34 -8.99
C PHE A 78 14.70 15.60 -9.80
N ARG A 79 13.73 14.72 -9.65
CA ARG A 79 12.41 14.82 -10.29
C ARG A 79 11.32 14.61 -9.26
N LEU A 80 10.27 15.43 -9.36
CA LEU A 80 9.03 15.23 -8.63
C LEU A 80 8.17 14.21 -9.39
N PHE A 81 7.53 13.30 -8.66
CA PHE A 81 6.64 12.31 -9.26
C PHE A 81 5.45 12.02 -8.35
N ALA A 82 4.36 11.56 -8.95
CA ALA A 82 3.22 10.97 -8.26
C ALA A 82 3.19 9.46 -8.52
N GLU A 83 2.82 8.69 -7.52
CA GLU A 83 2.69 7.23 -7.59
C GLU A 83 1.33 6.83 -7.03
N ASN A 84 0.74 5.81 -7.63
CA ASN A 84 -0.48 5.22 -7.13
C ASN A 84 -0.35 3.69 -7.18
N LYS A 85 -0.75 3.03 -6.11
CA LYS A 85 -0.89 1.58 -6.01
C LYS A 85 -2.35 1.29 -5.71
N ILE A 86 -2.97 0.42 -6.49
CA ILE A 86 -4.36 0.01 -6.30
C ILE A 86 -4.47 -1.49 -6.50
N GLY A 87 -5.19 -2.17 -5.62
CA GLY A 87 -5.29 -3.61 -5.67
C GLY A 87 -6.13 -4.19 -4.56
N PHE A 88 -5.76 -5.40 -4.19
CA PHE A 88 -6.41 -6.17 -3.15
C PHE A 88 -5.35 -6.81 -2.25
N SER A 89 -5.65 -6.97 -0.97
CA SER A 89 -4.74 -7.62 -0.03
C SER A 89 -5.39 -8.84 0.62
N PHE A 90 -4.55 -9.77 1.01
CA PHE A 90 -4.89 -10.86 1.93
C PHE A 90 -4.42 -10.44 3.32
N GLY A 91 -5.22 -10.71 4.34
CA GLY A 91 -4.89 -10.41 5.73
C GLY A 91 -4.82 -11.70 6.55
N GLU A 92 -3.86 -11.77 7.48
CA GLU A 92 -3.73 -12.87 8.42
C GLU A 92 -3.34 -12.30 9.79
N ASP A 93 -4.06 -12.71 10.82
CA ASP A 93 -3.75 -12.33 12.19
C ASP A 93 -2.78 -13.34 12.83
N PHE A 94 -1.72 -12.85 13.46
CA PHE A 94 -0.75 -13.67 14.18
C PHE A 94 -0.93 -13.49 15.69
N GLY A 95 -1.98 -14.02 16.29
CA GLY A 95 -1.76 -14.17 17.67
C GLY A 95 -2.78 -13.94 18.73
N THR A 96 -4.05 -14.05 18.49
CA THR A 96 -5.00 -14.16 19.59
C THR A 96 -5.99 -15.28 19.32
N GLU A 97 -6.18 -16.13 20.35
CA GLU A 97 -7.18 -17.22 20.34
C GLU A 97 -8.62 -16.70 20.12
N ASP A 98 -8.80 -15.38 20.19
CA ASP A 98 -10.11 -14.72 20.05
C ASP A 98 -10.52 -14.46 18.59
N TYR A 99 -9.57 -14.50 17.65
CA TYR A 99 -9.85 -14.30 16.20
C TYR A 99 -10.08 -15.62 15.50
N ILE A 100 -11.23 -15.76 14.82
CA ILE A 100 -11.54 -16.93 14.01
C ILE A 100 -10.91 -16.78 12.62
N SER A 101 -11.06 -15.60 12.03
CA SER A 101 -10.51 -15.29 10.73
C SER A 101 -10.30 -13.78 10.55
N THR A 102 -9.26 -13.45 9.81
CA THR A 102 -9.02 -12.07 9.36
C THR A 102 -8.77 -12.13 7.86
N ASN A 103 -9.54 -11.38 7.11
CA ASN A 103 -9.39 -11.25 5.68
C ASN A 103 -8.94 -9.83 5.34
N GLY A 104 -8.11 -9.72 4.33
CA GLY A 104 -7.79 -8.43 3.73
C GLY A 104 -8.94 -7.91 2.88
N GLY A 105 -8.65 -6.88 2.10
CA GLY A 105 -9.64 -6.25 1.25
C GLY A 105 -9.01 -5.27 0.27
N PHE A 106 -9.77 -4.28 -0.12
CA PHE A 106 -9.31 -3.24 -1.02
C PHE A 106 -8.04 -2.54 -0.48
N PHE A 107 -7.06 -2.39 -1.35
CA PHE A 107 -5.79 -1.72 -1.08
C PHE A 107 -5.61 -0.55 -2.02
N TRP A 108 -5.37 0.64 -1.45
CA TRP A 108 -5.07 1.84 -2.22
C TRP A 108 -4.00 2.68 -1.52
N SER A 109 -2.95 3.03 -2.27
CA SER A 109 -1.84 3.80 -1.70
C SER A 109 -1.31 4.83 -2.69
N PRO A 110 -1.92 6.03 -2.73
CA PRO A 110 -1.41 7.18 -3.46
C PRO A 110 -0.24 7.82 -2.72
N SER A 111 0.75 8.31 -3.46
CA SER A 111 1.89 9.03 -2.89
C SER A 111 2.47 10.04 -3.87
N ILE A 112 3.17 11.02 -3.33
CA ILE A 112 4.03 11.96 -4.05
C ILE A 112 5.45 11.83 -3.52
N GLY A 113 6.43 12.11 -4.36
CA GLY A 113 7.81 11.93 -3.93
C GLY A 113 8.81 12.64 -4.82
N ILE A 114 10.03 12.59 -4.35
CA ILE A 114 11.21 13.08 -5.08
C ILE A 114 12.08 11.88 -5.40
N LYS A 115 12.49 11.74 -6.65
CA LYS A 115 13.46 10.74 -7.09
C LYS A 115 14.73 11.39 -7.59
N LYS A 116 15.86 10.77 -7.24
CA LYS A 116 17.20 11.11 -7.76
C LYS A 116 17.63 10.01 -8.70
N SER A 117 18.03 10.42 -9.91
CA SER A 117 18.57 9.51 -10.92
C SER A 117 20.09 9.43 -10.82
N SER A 118 20.63 8.20 -10.80
CA SER A 118 22.08 7.93 -10.85
C SER A 118 22.33 6.79 -11.83
N GLY A 119 22.65 7.12 -13.06
CA GLY A 119 22.77 6.14 -14.14
C GLY A 119 21.45 5.39 -14.37
N LYS A 120 21.49 4.04 -14.25
CA LYS A 120 20.31 3.17 -14.42
C LYS A 120 19.47 3.01 -13.16
N LYS A 121 19.92 3.54 -12.03
CA LYS A 121 19.23 3.40 -10.75
C LYS A 121 18.58 4.72 -10.36
N HIS A 122 17.42 4.63 -9.71
CA HIS A 122 16.73 5.78 -9.15
C HIS A 122 16.41 5.49 -7.68
N ILE A 123 16.77 6.42 -6.82
CA ILE A 123 16.40 6.38 -5.41
C ILE A 123 15.29 7.40 -5.21
N SER A 124 14.24 7.04 -4.51
CA SER A 124 13.13 7.96 -4.24
C SER A 124 12.69 7.93 -2.79
N LEU A 125 12.32 9.12 -2.30
CA LEU A 125 11.64 9.33 -1.03
C LEU A 125 10.21 9.76 -1.33
N LYS A 126 9.23 9.13 -0.66
CA LYS A 126 7.81 9.36 -0.89
C LYS A 126 7.06 9.63 0.40
N LEU A 127 6.06 10.49 0.29
CA LEU A 127 5.04 10.71 1.30
C LEU A 127 3.70 10.33 0.68
N GLY A 128 2.90 9.57 1.38
CA GLY A 128 1.65 9.05 0.84
C GLY A 128 0.61 8.74 1.90
N TYR A 129 -0.41 8.08 1.41
CA TYR A 129 -1.55 7.62 2.19
C TYR A 129 -1.81 6.16 1.87
N LEU A 130 -2.26 5.40 2.84
CA LEU A 130 -2.66 4.00 2.69
C LEU A 130 -4.09 3.84 3.19
N LEU A 131 -4.95 3.33 2.31
CA LEU A 131 -6.27 2.83 2.63
C LEU A 131 -6.27 1.32 2.48
N GLN A 132 -6.53 0.61 3.59
CA GLN A 132 -6.55 -0.85 3.63
C GLN A 132 -7.89 -1.34 4.17
N GLY A 133 -8.67 -2.02 3.34
CA GLY A 133 -9.88 -2.72 3.75
C GLY A 133 -9.56 -3.99 4.51
N TYR A 134 -10.37 -4.32 5.50
CA TYR A 134 -10.28 -5.58 6.23
C TYR A 134 -11.66 -6.08 6.67
N SER A 135 -11.74 -7.38 6.90
CA SER A 135 -12.86 -8.07 7.54
C SER A 135 -12.31 -9.01 8.58
N SER A 136 -12.82 -8.97 9.79
CA SER A 136 -12.39 -9.86 10.88
C SER A 136 -13.60 -10.49 11.57
N GLU A 137 -13.48 -11.75 11.95
CA GLU A 137 -14.45 -12.50 12.73
C GLU A 137 -13.86 -12.88 14.07
N HIS A 138 -14.58 -12.57 15.15
CA HIS A 138 -14.19 -12.84 16.52
C HIS A 138 -15.18 -13.79 17.19
N ASN A 139 -14.68 -14.64 18.08
CA ASN A 139 -15.54 -15.42 18.98
C ASN A 139 -16.21 -14.48 19.99
N ASN A 140 -17.52 -14.63 20.15
CA ASN A 140 -18.29 -13.88 21.15
C ASN A 140 -18.20 -14.50 22.57
N TRP A 141 -17.00 -14.95 22.96
CA TRP A 141 -16.75 -15.43 24.33
C TRP A 141 -16.46 -14.26 25.27
N SER A 142 -17.38 -13.32 25.39
CA SER A 142 -17.23 -12.29 26.41
C SER A 142 -17.96 -12.70 27.69
N TRP A 143 -17.19 -13.07 28.68
CA TRP A 143 -17.63 -13.10 30.08
C TRP A 143 -17.91 -11.69 30.63
N TRP A 144 -17.91 -10.68 29.79
CA TRP A 144 -18.09 -9.29 30.18
C TRP A 144 -19.40 -8.73 29.60
N SER A 145 -20.41 -8.65 30.49
CA SER A 145 -21.70 -7.99 30.23
C SER A 145 -21.59 -6.45 30.30
N GLY A 146 -20.61 -5.87 29.62
CA GLY A 146 -20.57 -4.43 29.36
C GLY A 146 -21.49 -4.04 28.21
N PRO A 147 -21.94 -2.77 28.11
CA PRO A 147 -22.73 -2.32 26.98
C PRO A 147 -21.95 -2.55 25.69
N ILE A 148 -22.54 -3.36 24.80
CA ILE A 148 -21.98 -3.61 23.46
C ILE A 148 -22.24 -2.36 22.63
N ASP A 149 -21.22 -1.56 22.38
CA ASP A 149 -21.31 -0.52 21.37
C ASP A 149 -21.40 -1.19 19.99
N ILE A 150 -22.62 -1.28 19.48
CA ILE A 150 -22.88 -1.80 18.12
C ILE A 150 -22.48 -0.71 17.13
N PHE A 151 -21.34 -0.90 16.47
CA PHE A 151 -20.94 -0.06 15.36
C PHE A 151 -21.76 -0.41 14.09
N PRO A 152 -22.07 0.58 13.22
CA PRO A 152 -22.73 0.32 11.96
C PRO A 152 -21.92 -0.69 11.12
N GLY A 153 -22.55 -1.78 10.69
CA GLY A 153 -21.91 -2.86 9.91
C GLY A 153 -21.60 -4.15 10.72
N GLN A 154 -22.00 -4.24 11.98
CA GLN A 154 -21.88 -5.46 12.77
C GLN A 154 -23.08 -6.38 12.53
N ASN A 155 -22.83 -7.61 12.07
CA ASN A 155 -23.79 -8.70 12.07
C ASN A 155 -23.42 -9.68 13.19
N ILE A 156 -24.28 -9.80 14.19
CA ILE A 156 -24.15 -10.78 15.27
C ILE A 156 -24.92 -12.02 14.86
N THR A 157 -24.22 -13.08 14.50
CA THR A 157 -24.79 -14.42 14.33
C THR A 157 -24.31 -15.30 15.47
N ASN A 158 -25.20 -15.82 16.23
CA ASN A 158 -25.17 -16.68 17.43
C ASN A 158 -23.87 -16.81 18.26
N ASP A 159 -22.66 -16.83 17.67
CA ASP A 159 -21.40 -17.01 18.38
C ASP A 159 -20.23 -16.21 17.80
N THR A 160 -20.43 -15.46 16.71
CA THR A 160 -19.36 -14.71 16.05
C THR A 160 -19.75 -13.27 15.76
N ILE A 161 -18.83 -12.36 16.00
CA ILE A 161 -18.96 -10.94 15.64
C ILE A 161 -18.06 -10.67 14.44
N ARG A 162 -18.67 -10.24 13.31
CA ARG A 162 -17.94 -9.80 12.13
C ARG A 162 -17.79 -8.29 12.15
N ARG A 163 -16.56 -7.83 11.91
CA ARG A 163 -16.20 -6.41 11.76
C ARG A 163 -15.58 -6.18 10.40
N ASP A 164 -16.19 -5.29 9.63
CA ASP A 164 -15.67 -4.80 8.35
C ASP A 164 -15.25 -3.35 8.50
N GLY A 165 -14.10 -2.97 7.94
CA GLY A 165 -13.61 -1.61 8.08
C GLY A 165 -12.44 -1.26 7.19
N TYR A 166 -11.91 -0.05 7.39
CA TYR A 166 -10.75 0.45 6.68
C TYR A 166 -9.72 1.02 7.65
N PHE A 167 -8.47 0.63 7.47
CA PHE A 167 -7.34 1.32 8.07
C PHE A 167 -6.91 2.48 7.19
N ASN A 168 -6.75 3.64 7.81
CA ASN A 168 -6.26 4.86 7.20
C ASN A 168 -4.89 5.21 7.80
N ARG A 169 -3.84 5.28 6.98
CA ARG A 169 -2.47 5.49 7.45
C ARG A 169 -1.74 6.50 6.58
N MET A 170 -0.93 7.35 7.20
CA MET A 170 0.10 8.11 6.49
C MET A 170 1.29 7.21 6.24
N THR A 171 1.94 7.37 5.09
CA THR A 171 3.09 6.55 4.72
C THR A 171 4.28 7.41 4.37
N ILE A 172 5.47 7.01 4.84
CA ILE A 172 6.75 7.53 4.38
C ILE A 172 7.51 6.33 3.85
N SER A 173 8.00 6.39 2.60
CA SER A 173 8.70 5.26 2.02
C SER A 173 9.94 5.68 1.22
N LEU A 174 10.94 4.81 1.28
CA LEU A 174 12.16 4.86 0.48
C LEU A 174 12.10 3.75 -0.55
N SER A 175 12.41 4.04 -1.81
CA SER A 175 12.47 3.00 -2.82
C SER A 175 13.68 3.13 -3.74
N VAL A 176 14.10 1.98 -4.27
CA VAL A 176 15.15 1.86 -5.27
C VAL A 176 14.54 1.21 -6.51
N LEU A 177 14.66 1.90 -7.64
CA LEU A 177 14.21 1.45 -8.95
C LEU A 177 15.44 1.17 -9.82
N PHE A 178 15.48 0.04 -10.50
CA PHE A 178 16.62 -0.43 -11.31
C PHE A 178 16.19 -1.31 -12.49
#